data_1031e2ed2b696df44c6fa4917268530b
#
_entry.id   1031e2ed2b696df44c6fa4917268530b
#
_cell.length_a   1.000
_cell.length_b   1.000
_cell.length_c   1.000
_cell.angle_alpha   90.00
_cell.angle_beta   90.00
_cell.angle_gamma   90.00
#
_symmetry.space_group_name_H-M   'P 1'
#
loop_
_entity.id
_entity.type
_entity.pdbx_description
1 polymer ?
#
loop_
_entity_poly.entity_id
_entity_poly.type
_entity_poly.pdbx_seq_one_letter_code
_entity_poly.pdbx_strand_id
1 'polypeptide(L)'
;MIKNDISAASPGVSEPCPPRRRLPAVTRVTQILDAALHVFSDKGFASARLDDIAAATGLSKGGVYTHFSSKEDIFGALLKRLIQPVPAAPEPLADDEPVTVDLLVSRVVEPMYQSFGDASVLQAVRLLLADGSRAPQAFDQWHQTMFEPHIADVARLLQRGVQQGTLRSSAITREPRLILSPGIHAMLDCVVRGAAAPDAMSAWERLHVAMLRELLTP
;
A
#
# COMPACT_ATOMS: atom_id res chain seq x y z
N MET A 1 79.44 7.35 28.36
CA MET A 1 79.13 6.04 27.76
C MET A 1 77.61 5.81 28.01
N ILE A 2 76.80 6.24 27.12
CA ILE A 2 75.31 6.14 27.26
C ILE A 2 74.84 5.48 25.94
N LYS A 3 74.30 4.24 26.06
CA LYS A 3 73.71 3.52 24.94
C LYS A 3 72.28 3.97 24.75
N ASN A 4 71.94 4.44 23.55
CA ASN A 4 70.59 4.63 23.07
C ASN A 4 70.04 3.28 22.59
N ASP A 5 68.97 2.80 23.25
CA ASP A 5 68.08 1.77 22.74
C ASP A 5 66.92 2.40 22.00
N ILE A 6 66.90 2.21 20.69
CA ILE A 6 65.78 2.59 19.84
C ILE A 6 64.86 1.36 19.75
N SER A 7 63.75 1.41 20.49
CA SER A 7 62.68 0.41 20.38
C SER A 7 61.90 0.65 19.08
N ALA A 8 61.96 -0.34 18.18
CA ALA A 8 61.21 -0.36 16.94
C ALA A 8 59.72 -0.64 17.22
N ALA A 9 58.85 0.30 16.86
CA ALA A 9 57.41 0.11 16.87
C ALA A 9 57.03 -0.82 15.72
N SER A 10 56.38 -1.93 16.05
CA SER A 10 55.78 -2.87 15.10
C SER A 10 54.58 -2.23 14.38
N PRO A 11 54.40 -2.45 13.07
CA PRO A 11 53.22 -1.94 12.34
C PRO A 11 52.00 -2.73 12.79
N GLY A 12 50.98 -1.98 13.26
CA GLY A 12 49.69 -2.54 13.62
C GLY A 12 49.00 -3.25 12.45
N VAL A 13 48.71 -4.52 12.68
CA VAL A 13 47.88 -5.34 11.77
C VAL A 13 46.47 -4.79 11.82
N SER A 14 46.01 -4.17 10.72
CA SER A 14 44.61 -3.77 10.57
C SER A 14 43.74 -5.02 10.48
N GLU A 15 42.90 -5.26 11.47
CA GLU A 15 41.89 -6.32 11.42
C GLU A 15 41.01 -6.14 10.18
N PRO A 16 40.74 -7.21 9.42
CA PRO A 16 39.83 -7.14 8.28
C PRO A 16 38.43 -6.85 8.74
N CYS A 17 37.81 -5.76 8.23
CA CYS A 17 36.41 -5.41 8.44
C CYS A 17 35.54 -6.63 8.11
N PRO A 18 34.63 -7.06 9.00
CA PRO A 18 33.78 -8.22 8.74
C PRO A 18 32.96 -8.01 7.47
N PRO A 19 32.76 -9.04 6.63
CA PRO A 19 32.01 -8.91 5.39
C PRO A 19 30.58 -8.46 5.68
N ARG A 20 30.14 -7.36 5.07
CA ARG A 20 28.77 -6.86 5.15
C ARG A 20 27.82 -7.99 4.73
N ARG A 21 27.07 -8.51 5.68
CA ARG A 21 26.09 -9.59 5.47
C ARG A 21 25.08 -9.12 4.43
N ARG A 22 25.05 -9.78 3.28
CA ARG A 22 24.06 -9.49 2.23
C ARG A 22 22.67 -9.81 2.77
N LEU A 23 21.84 -8.79 2.90
CA LEU A 23 20.43 -8.97 3.28
C LEU A 23 19.68 -9.74 2.17
N PRO A 24 18.67 -10.55 2.53
CA PRO A 24 17.81 -11.21 1.54
C PRO A 24 17.20 -10.20 0.56
N ALA A 25 16.96 -10.63 -0.69
CA ALA A 25 16.44 -9.75 -1.74
C ALA A 25 15.10 -9.09 -1.36
N VAL A 26 14.20 -9.83 -0.69
CA VAL A 26 12.90 -9.32 -0.20
C VAL A 26 13.09 -8.16 0.78
N THR A 27 14.00 -8.30 1.75
CA THR A 27 14.32 -7.23 2.71
C THR A 27 14.88 -5.99 1.99
N ARG A 28 15.66 -6.20 0.93
CA ARG A 28 16.26 -5.12 0.17
C ARG A 28 15.21 -4.33 -0.64
N VAL A 29 14.29 -5.03 -1.29
CA VAL A 29 13.16 -4.41 -1.99
C VAL A 29 12.32 -3.56 -1.03
N THR A 30 12.01 -4.09 0.16
CA THR A 30 11.27 -3.33 1.19
C THR A 30 12.00 -2.05 1.58
N GLN A 31 13.32 -2.11 1.84
CA GLN A 31 14.13 -0.93 2.18
C GLN A 31 14.13 0.12 1.07
N ILE A 32 14.23 -0.32 -0.21
CA ILE A 32 14.17 0.60 -1.35
C ILE A 32 12.80 1.29 -1.44
N LEU A 33 11.71 0.54 -1.26
CA LEU A 33 10.36 1.08 -1.31
C LEU A 33 10.08 2.07 -0.17
N ASP A 34 10.54 1.77 1.07
CA ASP A 34 10.40 2.69 2.20
C ASP A 34 11.15 4.01 1.94
N ALA A 35 12.41 3.92 1.50
CA ALA A 35 13.18 5.11 1.16
C ALA A 35 12.56 5.90 0.00
N ALA A 36 12.05 5.19 -1.02
CA ALA A 36 11.40 5.82 -2.17
C ALA A 36 10.14 6.59 -1.78
N LEU A 37 9.31 6.03 -0.89
CA LEU A 37 8.12 6.70 -0.38
C LEU A 37 8.48 8.05 0.28
N HIS A 38 9.53 8.08 1.12
CA HIS A 38 10.02 9.31 1.73
C HIS A 38 10.56 10.30 0.68
N VAL A 39 11.44 9.84 -0.22
CA VAL A 39 12.04 10.70 -1.26
C VAL A 39 10.97 11.29 -2.17
N PHE A 40 9.98 10.50 -2.60
CA PHE A 40 8.89 10.99 -3.43
C PHE A 40 7.97 11.97 -2.68
N SER A 41 7.74 11.75 -1.38
CA SER A 41 6.93 12.67 -0.58
C SER A 41 7.61 14.00 -0.33
N ASP A 42 8.94 14.00 -0.13
CA ASP A 42 9.69 15.20 0.18
C ASP A 42 9.99 16.05 -1.07
N LYS A 43 10.40 15.40 -2.18
CA LYS A 43 10.87 16.08 -3.40
C LYS A 43 9.83 16.14 -4.50
N GLY A 44 8.73 15.38 -4.39
CA GLY A 44 7.80 15.06 -5.48
C GLY A 44 8.38 14.02 -6.44
N PHE A 45 7.51 13.25 -7.09
CA PHE A 45 7.93 12.21 -8.05
C PHE A 45 8.74 12.76 -9.23
N ALA A 46 8.36 13.95 -9.74
CA ALA A 46 9.03 14.54 -10.89
C ALA A 46 10.51 14.85 -10.64
N SER A 47 10.82 15.42 -9.47
CA SER A 47 12.18 15.87 -9.10
C SER A 47 13.05 14.77 -8.52
N ALA A 48 12.45 13.71 -7.97
CA ALA A 48 13.16 12.59 -7.39
C ALA A 48 13.97 11.80 -8.43
N ARG A 49 15.15 11.34 -8.02
CA ARG A 49 16.05 10.53 -8.83
C ARG A 49 16.36 9.21 -8.12
N LEU A 50 16.73 8.18 -8.88
CA LEU A 50 17.18 6.90 -8.30
C LEU A 50 18.42 7.07 -7.41
N ASP A 51 19.27 8.08 -7.71
CA ASP A 51 20.44 8.41 -6.89
C ASP A 51 20.04 8.91 -5.48
N ASP A 52 18.91 9.63 -5.34
CA ASP A 52 18.37 10.06 -4.05
C ASP A 52 17.92 8.86 -3.22
N ILE A 53 17.25 7.90 -3.87
CA ILE A 53 16.81 6.66 -3.23
C ILE A 53 18.00 5.79 -2.82
N ALA A 54 19.00 5.69 -3.69
CA ALA A 54 20.25 4.98 -3.39
C ALA A 54 20.95 5.58 -2.16
N ALA A 55 21.08 6.90 -2.12
CA ALA A 55 21.65 7.62 -0.96
C ALA A 55 20.85 7.36 0.34
N ALA A 56 19.51 7.41 0.27
CA ALA A 56 18.64 7.19 1.42
C ALA A 56 18.70 5.74 1.95
N THR A 57 19.00 4.75 1.09
CA THR A 57 19.15 3.34 1.50
C THR A 57 20.58 2.96 1.86
N GLY A 58 21.55 3.82 1.62
CA GLY A 58 22.99 3.49 1.73
C GLY A 58 23.46 2.48 0.67
N LEU A 59 22.72 2.33 -0.43
CA LEU A 59 23.08 1.49 -1.57
C LEU A 59 23.86 2.30 -2.61
N SER A 60 24.66 1.58 -3.43
CA SER A 60 25.11 2.14 -4.68
C SER A 60 23.96 2.27 -5.69
N LYS A 61 24.07 3.17 -6.65
CA LYS A 61 23.13 3.28 -7.76
C LYS A 61 22.89 1.93 -8.46
N GLY A 62 23.96 1.18 -8.77
CA GLY A 62 23.86 -0.17 -9.32
C GLY A 62 23.10 -1.15 -8.41
N GLY A 63 23.19 -0.99 -7.08
CA GLY A 63 22.44 -1.77 -6.13
C GLY A 63 20.91 -1.55 -6.24
N VAL A 64 20.46 -0.33 -6.50
CA VAL A 64 19.04 -0.04 -6.76
C VAL A 64 18.63 -0.58 -8.12
N TYR A 65 19.43 -0.37 -9.17
CA TYR A 65 19.16 -0.86 -10.53
C TYR A 65 19.09 -2.40 -10.64
N THR A 66 19.66 -3.14 -9.68
CA THR A 66 19.51 -4.61 -9.61
C THR A 66 18.06 -5.02 -9.33
N HIS A 67 17.27 -4.15 -8.70
CA HIS A 67 15.89 -4.43 -8.27
C HIS A 67 14.84 -3.67 -9.10
N PHE A 68 15.15 -2.46 -9.55
CA PHE A 68 14.22 -1.59 -10.26
C PHE A 68 14.93 -0.89 -11.43
N SER A 69 14.34 -0.90 -12.62
CA SER A 69 14.91 -0.31 -13.82
C SER A 69 14.62 1.19 -13.93
N SER A 70 13.58 1.68 -13.26
CA SER A 70 13.12 3.07 -13.32
C SER A 70 12.47 3.52 -12.01
N LYS A 71 12.25 4.83 -11.85
CA LYS A 71 11.47 5.36 -10.73
C LYS A 71 9.98 5.04 -10.89
N GLU A 72 9.52 4.88 -12.11
CA GLU A 72 8.17 4.43 -12.46
C GLU A 72 7.91 3.00 -11.97
N ASP A 73 8.90 2.11 -12.11
CA ASP A 73 8.81 0.74 -11.56
C ASP A 73 8.71 0.75 -10.03
N ILE A 74 9.50 1.61 -9.37
CA ILE A 74 9.43 1.80 -7.92
C ILE A 74 8.06 2.35 -7.51
N PHE A 75 7.52 3.33 -8.25
CA PHE A 75 6.20 3.90 -8.00
C PHE A 75 5.11 2.83 -8.12
N GLY A 76 5.12 2.03 -9.19
CA GLY A 76 4.19 0.92 -9.37
C GLY A 76 4.28 -0.14 -8.26
N ALA A 77 5.51 -0.45 -7.80
CA ALA A 77 5.72 -1.36 -6.68
C ALA A 77 5.22 -0.78 -5.33
N LEU A 78 5.34 0.54 -5.13
CA LEU A 78 4.76 1.23 -3.98
C LEU A 78 3.23 1.14 -3.98
N LEU A 79 2.57 1.41 -5.11
CA LEU A 79 1.12 1.26 -5.23
C LEU A 79 0.69 -0.16 -4.90
N LYS A 80 1.35 -1.16 -5.49
CA LYS A 80 1.06 -2.58 -5.22
C LYS A 80 1.25 -2.97 -3.76
N ARG A 81 2.22 -2.38 -3.07
CA ARG A 81 2.51 -2.72 -1.67
C ARG A 81 1.59 -2.01 -0.68
N LEU A 82 1.29 -0.74 -0.91
CA LEU A 82 0.64 0.12 0.08
C LEU A 82 -0.86 0.30 -0.19
N ILE A 83 -1.27 0.34 -1.45
CA ILE A 83 -2.67 0.47 -1.83
C ILE A 83 -3.14 -0.90 -2.34
N GLN A 84 -3.16 -1.88 -1.42
CA GLN A 84 -3.71 -3.20 -1.72
C GLN A 84 -5.17 -3.22 -1.32
N PRO A 85 -6.09 -3.51 -2.26
CA PRO A 85 -7.42 -3.92 -1.88
C PRO A 85 -7.31 -5.20 -1.07
N VAL A 86 -7.94 -5.23 0.11
CA VAL A 86 -8.04 -6.48 0.84
C VAL A 86 -8.91 -7.42 0.00
N PRO A 87 -8.48 -8.68 -0.25
CA PRO A 87 -9.30 -9.62 -0.99
C PRO A 87 -10.68 -9.74 -0.36
N ALA A 88 -11.73 -9.47 -1.12
CA ALA A 88 -13.11 -9.57 -0.64
C ALA A 88 -13.48 -11.00 -0.20
N ALA A 89 -12.72 -11.98 -0.68
CA ALA A 89 -12.81 -13.37 -0.30
C ALA A 89 -11.39 -13.93 -0.15
N PRO A 90 -10.71 -13.78 1.00
CA PRO A 90 -9.40 -14.38 1.24
C PRO A 90 -9.47 -15.91 1.20
N GLU A 91 -10.62 -16.49 1.54
CA GLU A 91 -10.94 -17.90 1.34
C GLU A 91 -12.26 -18.04 0.58
N PRO A 92 -12.39 -19.06 -0.29
CA PRO A 92 -13.65 -19.33 -0.96
C PRO A 92 -14.76 -19.52 0.07
N LEU A 93 -15.86 -18.80 -0.10
CA LEU A 93 -17.08 -19.07 0.68
C LEU A 93 -17.61 -20.46 0.30
N ALA A 94 -18.06 -21.22 1.30
CA ALA A 94 -18.78 -22.46 1.04
C ALA A 94 -20.00 -22.18 0.13
N ASP A 95 -20.38 -23.15 -0.73
CA ASP A 95 -21.43 -22.93 -1.72
C ASP A 95 -22.79 -22.60 -1.10
N ASP A 96 -23.04 -23.05 0.13
CA ASP A 96 -24.25 -22.83 0.92
C ASP A 96 -24.15 -21.63 1.89
N GLU A 97 -22.98 -21.01 2.06
CA GLU A 97 -22.81 -19.87 2.97
C GLU A 97 -23.57 -18.63 2.48
N PRO A 98 -24.48 -18.07 3.30
CA PRO A 98 -25.28 -16.92 2.87
C PRO A 98 -24.42 -15.64 2.78
N VAL A 99 -24.56 -14.91 1.70
CA VAL A 99 -23.94 -13.59 1.55
C VAL A 99 -24.87 -12.55 2.15
N THR A 100 -24.55 -12.13 3.37
CA THR A 100 -25.31 -11.10 4.11
C THR A 100 -24.64 -9.73 4.03
N VAL A 101 -25.35 -8.68 4.47
CA VAL A 101 -24.75 -7.34 4.61
C VAL A 101 -23.59 -7.36 5.60
N ASP A 102 -23.71 -8.10 6.71
CA ASP A 102 -22.64 -8.19 7.71
C ASP A 102 -21.38 -8.88 7.16
N LEU A 103 -21.55 -9.87 6.28
CA LEU A 103 -20.42 -10.48 5.56
C LEU A 103 -19.73 -9.46 4.63
N LEU A 104 -20.48 -8.64 3.92
CA LEU A 104 -19.90 -7.58 3.08
C LEU A 104 -19.18 -6.53 3.93
N VAL A 105 -19.74 -6.17 5.08
CA VAL A 105 -19.10 -5.24 6.01
C VAL A 105 -17.75 -5.80 6.48
N SER A 106 -17.73 -7.02 7.00
CA SER A 106 -16.50 -7.62 7.54
C SER A 106 -15.42 -7.91 6.49
N ARG A 107 -15.81 -8.20 5.25
CA ARG A 107 -14.86 -8.56 4.18
C ARG A 107 -14.42 -7.41 3.30
N VAL A 108 -15.22 -6.34 3.19
CA VAL A 108 -14.95 -5.22 2.27
C VAL A 108 -14.78 -3.91 3.03
N VAL A 109 -15.73 -3.57 3.89
CA VAL A 109 -15.79 -2.24 4.51
C VAL A 109 -14.77 -2.09 5.64
N GLU A 110 -14.83 -2.97 6.65
CA GLU A 110 -13.91 -2.90 7.81
C GLU A 110 -12.44 -2.93 7.42
N PRO A 111 -11.96 -3.87 6.54
CA PRO A 111 -10.57 -3.88 6.15
C PRO A 111 -10.14 -2.62 5.39
N MET A 112 -11.05 -2.03 4.59
CA MET A 112 -10.80 -0.77 3.91
C MET A 112 -10.57 0.36 4.92
N TYR A 113 -11.45 0.53 5.91
CA TYR A 113 -11.29 1.56 6.95
C TYR A 113 -10.08 1.30 7.84
N GLN A 114 -9.77 0.05 8.17
CA GLN A 114 -8.55 -0.31 8.90
C GLN A 114 -7.28 0.12 8.16
N SER A 115 -7.26 -0.03 6.83
CA SER A 115 -6.10 0.38 6.02
C SER A 115 -5.84 1.89 6.07
N PHE A 116 -6.87 2.71 6.29
CA PHE A 116 -6.72 4.17 6.41
C PHE A 116 -6.07 4.61 7.72
N GLY A 117 -5.95 3.73 8.70
CA GLY A 117 -5.16 3.94 9.91
C GLY A 117 -3.64 3.87 9.67
N ASP A 118 -3.20 3.31 8.54
CA ASP A 118 -1.79 3.25 8.18
C ASP A 118 -1.34 4.55 7.50
N ALA A 119 -0.44 5.28 8.16
CA ALA A 119 0.11 6.53 7.64
C ALA A 119 0.80 6.34 6.27
N SER A 120 1.40 5.17 6.02
CA SER A 120 2.05 4.86 4.75
C SER A 120 1.05 4.73 3.61
N VAL A 121 -0.14 4.20 3.87
CA VAL A 121 -1.24 4.12 2.89
C VAL A 121 -1.70 5.53 2.51
N LEU A 122 -1.97 6.39 3.50
CA LEU A 122 -2.37 7.78 3.25
C LEU A 122 -1.29 8.56 2.51
N GLN A 123 -0.01 8.34 2.83
CA GLN A 123 1.11 8.94 2.13
C GLN A 123 1.20 8.48 0.68
N ALA A 124 1.00 7.19 0.40
CA ALA A 124 0.96 6.65 -0.95
C ALA A 124 -0.23 7.21 -1.76
N VAL A 125 -1.39 7.37 -1.12
CA VAL A 125 -2.56 7.99 -1.76
C VAL A 125 -2.30 9.46 -2.09
N ARG A 126 -1.67 10.23 -1.19
CA ARG A 126 -1.26 11.61 -1.48
C ARG A 126 -0.34 11.66 -2.69
N LEU A 127 0.66 10.79 -2.74
CA LEU A 127 1.59 10.69 -3.86
C LEU A 127 0.86 10.33 -5.15
N LEU A 128 -0.07 9.38 -5.10
CA LEU A 128 -0.90 8.99 -6.25
C LEU A 128 -1.73 10.17 -6.77
N LEU A 129 -2.37 10.93 -5.89
CA LEU A 129 -3.19 12.09 -6.27
C LEU A 129 -2.35 13.24 -6.84
N ALA A 130 -1.15 13.46 -6.30
CA ALA A 130 -0.26 14.54 -6.72
C ALA A 130 0.46 14.23 -8.05
N ASP A 131 0.93 13.01 -8.21
CA ASP A 131 1.88 12.66 -9.28
C ASP A 131 1.46 11.43 -10.11
N GLY A 132 0.32 10.81 -9.85
CA GLY A 132 -0.12 9.60 -10.58
C GLY A 132 -0.23 9.81 -12.10
N SER A 133 -0.61 11.01 -12.54
CA SER A 133 -0.65 11.37 -13.96
C SER A 133 0.72 11.40 -14.63
N ARG A 134 1.81 11.42 -13.86
CA ARG A 134 3.20 11.37 -14.36
C ARG A 134 3.74 9.97 -14.55
N ALA A 135 3.05 8.97 -14.00
CA ALA A 135 3.36 7.55 -14.15
C ALA A 135 2.10 6.74 -14.56
N PRO A 136 1.45 7.09 -15.69
CA PRO A 136 0.15 6.51 -16.06
C PRO A 136 0.23 4.99 -16.23
N GLN A 137 1.30 4.47 -16.81
CA GLN A 137 1.49 3.02 -17.00
C GLN A 137 1.56 2.26 -15.67
N ALA A 138 2.21 2.82 -14.65
CA ALA A 138 2.28 2.22 -13.33
C ALA A 138 0.91 2.20 -12.65
N PHE A 139 0.14 3.28 -12.79
CA PHE A 139 -1.24 3.37 -12.32
C PHE A 139 -2.15 2.37 -13.04
N ASP A 140 -2.12 2.34 -14.38
CA ASP A 140 -2.95 1.44 -15.18
C ASP A 140 -2.65 -0.03 -14.84
N GLN A 141 -1.37 -0.37 -14.66
CA GLN A 141 -0.98 -1.72 -14.26
C GLN A 141 -1.52 -2.07 -12.88
N TRP A 142 -1.39 -1.17 -11.89
CA TRP A 142 -1.96 -1.36 -10.56
C TRP A 142 -3.48 -1.52 -10.64
N HIS A 143 -4.17 -0.65 -11.36
CA HIS A 143 -5.62 -0.69 -11.53
C HIS A 143 -6.09 -2.02 -12.12
N GLN A 144 -5.46 -2.47 -13.22
CA GLN A 144 -5.81 -3.72 -13.90
C GLN A 144 -5.47 -4.97 -13.08
N THR A 145 -4.36 -4.96 -12.34
CA THR A 145 -3.87 -6.18 -11.66
C THR A 145 -4.33 -6.30 -10.21
N MET A 146 -4.77 -5.20 -9.59
CA MET A 146 -5.16 -5.17 -8.18
C MET A 146 -6.61 -4.70 -7.99
N PHE A 147 -6.97 -3.55 -8.56
CA PHE A 147 -8.27 -2.93 -8.30
C PHE A 147 -9.41 -3.65 -9.03
N GLU A 148 -9.29 -3.88 -10.34
CA GLU A 148 -10.35 -4.55 -11.13
C GLU A 148 -10.64 -6.00 -10.65
N PRO A 149 -9.65 -6.85 -10.32
CA PRO A 149 -9.92 -8.15 -9.73
C PRO A 149 -10.69 -8.06 -8.40
N HIS A 150 -10.34 -7.09 -7.54
CA HIS A 150 -11.07 -6.85 -6.29
C HIS A 150 -12.54 -6.48 -6.54
N ILE A 151 -12.80 -5.58 -7.49
CA ILE A 151 -14.17 -5.21 -7.88
C ILE A 151 -14.93 -6.41 -8.45
N ALA A 152 -14.28 -7.27 -9.23
CA ALA A 152 -14.89 -8.50 -9.73
C ALA A 152 -15.27 -9.47 -8.60
N ASP A 153 -14.42 -9.58 -7.55
CA ASP A 153 -14.72 -10.39 -6.37
C ASP A 153 -15.94 -9.85 -5.61
N VAL A 154 -15.98 -8.52 -5.39
CA VAL A 154 -17.13 -7.85 -4.76
C VAL A 154 -18.40 -8.06 -5.59
N ALA A 155 -18.30 -7.94 -6.92
CA ALA A 155 -19.43 -8.17 -7.83
C ALA A 155 -20.01 -9.58 -7.68
N ARG A 156 -19.13 -10.62 -7.61
CA ARG A 156 -19.55 -12.00 -7.40
C ARG A 156 -20.28 -12.20 -6.08
N LEU A 157 -19.78 -11.59 -4.99
CA LEU A 157 -20.46 -11.65 -3.69
C LEU A 157 -21.83 -11.00 -3.75
N LEU A 158 -21.95 -9.79 -4.31
CA LEU A 158 -23.22 -9.08 -4.43
C LEU A 158 -24.24 -9.85 -5.27
N GLN A 159 -23.82 -10.39 -6.43
CA GLN A 159 -24.68 -11.20 -7.29
C GLN A 159 -25.17 -12.46 -6.57
N ARG A 160 -24.28 -13.16 -5.86
CA ARG A 160 -24.62 -14.34 -5.08
C ARG A 160 -25.66 -14.01 -4.00
N GLY A 161 -25.47 -12.93 -3.23
CA GLY A 161 -26.42 -12.52 -2.21
C GLY A 161 -27.81 -12.19 -2.78
N VAL A 162 -27.87 -11.55 -3.96
CA VAL A 162 -29.13 -11.29 -4.66
C VAL A 162 -29.79 -12.61 -5.12
N GLN A 163 -29.02 -13.55 -5.68
CA GLN A 163 -29.55 -14.86 -6.11
C GLN A 163 -30.06 -15.70 -4.93
N GLN A 164 -29.41 -15.60 -3.77
CA GLN A 164 -29.83 -16.27 -2.53
C GLN A 164 -31.04 -15.57 -1.87
N GLY A 165 -31.42 -14.37 -2.32
CA GLY A 165 -32.45 -13.54 -1.68
C GLY A 165 -32.04 -12.95 -0.34
N THR A 166 -30.76 -13.02 0.02
CA THR A 166 -30.19 -12.43 1.25
C THR A 166 -29.81 -10.97 1.08
N LEU A 167 -29.70 -10.50 -0.16
CA LEU A 167 -29.49 -9.09 -0.50
C LEU A 167 -30.58 -8.58 -1.45
N ARG A 168 -31.03 -7.35 -1.22
CA ARG A 168 -31.92 -6.64 -2.12
C ARG A 168 -31.17 -6.10 -3.34
N SER A 169 -31.74 -6.26 -4.54
CA SER A 169 -31.21 -5.62 -5.75
C SER A 169 -31.29 -4.08 -5.64
N SER A 170 -30.16 -3.43 -5.85
CA SER A 170 -30.02 -1.97 -5.70
C SER A 170 -29.02 -1.39 -6.71
N ALA A 171 -28.72 -0.10 -6.62
CA ALA A 171 -27.68 0.52 -7.42
C ALA A 171 -26.29 -0.12 -7.12
N ILE A 172 -26.01 -0.45 -5.85
CA ILE A 172 -24.74 -1.07 -5.43
C ILE A 172 -24.56 -2.44 -6.04
N THR A 173 -25.61 -3.27 -6.12
CA THR A 173 -25.52 -4.61 -6.71
C THR A 173 -25.37 -4.59 -8.23
N ARG A 174 -25.78 -3.49 -8.89
CA ARG A 174 -25.59 -3.27 -10.34
C ARG A 174 -24.25 -2.63 -10.68
N GLU A 175 -23.73 -1.76 -9.82
CA GLU A 175 -22.43 -1.11 -9.96
C GLU A 175 -21.63 -1.32 -8.65
N PRO A 176 -20.83 -2.41 -8.57
CA PRO A 176 -20.12 -2.81 -7.35
C PRO A 176 -19.14 -1.76 -6.81
N ARG A 177 -18.61 -0.88 -7.69
CA ARG A 177 -17.70 0.21 -7.27
C ARG A 177 -18.35 1.15 -6.27
N LEU A 178 -19.69 1.28 -6.29
CA LEU A 178 -20.42 2.12 -5.34
C LEU A 178 -20.27 1.69 -3.89
N ILE A 179 -19.96 0.41 -3.62
CA ILE A 179 -19.70 -0.07 -2.26
C ILE A 179 -18.46 0.58 -1.65
N LEU A 180 -17.50 1.04 -2.45
CA LEU A 180 -16.27 1.66 -1.96
C LEU A 180 -16.39 3.18 -1.80
N SER A 181 -17.40 3.80 -2.40
CA SER A 181 -17.50 5.27 -2.55
C SER A 181 -17.45 6.04 -1.23
N PRO A 182 -18.18 5.67 -0.15
CA PRO A 182 -18.09 6.38 1.13
C PRO A 182 -16.71 6.29 1.77
N GLY A 183 -16.06 5.13 1.67
CA GLY A 183 -14.70 4.95 2.17
C GLY A 183 -13.66 5.77 1.40
N ILE A 184 -13.79 5.84 0.07
CA ILE A 184 -12.94 6.72 -0.74
C ILE A 184 -13.13 8.19 -0.34
N HIS A 185 -14.37 8.63 -0.08
CA HIS A 185 -14.62 9.98 0.41
C HIS A 185 -13.96 10.22 1.79
N ALA A 186 -14.13 9.31 2.73
CA ALA A 186 -13.49 9.39 4.05
C ALA A 186 -11.95 9.44 3.94
N MET A 187 -11.36 8.62 3.08
CA MET A 187 -9.93 8.62 2.80
C MET A 187 -9.46 9.97 2.23
N LEU A 188 -10.19 10.54 1.26
CA LEU A 188 -9.85 11.86 0.69
C LEU A 188 -9.93 12.97 1.75
N ASP A 189 -10.93 12.94 2.63
CA ASP A 189 -11.03 13.90 3.75
C ASP A 189 -9.79 13.80 4.66
N CYS A 190 -9.33 12.59 5.01
CA CYS A 190 -8.10 12.38 5.77
C CYS A 190 -6.84 12.89 5.04
N VAL A 191 -6.75 12.64 3.74
CA VAL A 191 -5.61 13.11 2.92
C VAL A 191 -5.55 14.64 2.91
N VAL A 192 -6.68 15.32 2.74
CA VAL A 192 -6.77 16.78 2.67
C VAL A 192 -6.51 17.44 4.04
N ARG A 193 -7.07 16.90 5.12
CA ARG A 193 -6.91 17.44 6.48
C ARG A 193 -5.57 17.14 7.12
N GLY A 194 -4.81 16.21 6.58
CA GLY A 194 -3.44 15.90 7.06
C GLY A 194 -3.36 14.88 8.20
N ALA A 195 -4.48 14.46 8.78
CA ALA A 195 -4.56 13.38 9.77
C ALA A 195 -5.98 12.80 9.80
N ALA A 196 -6.08 11.47 9.95
CA ALA A 196 -7.33 10.86 10.34
C ALA A 196 -7.58 11.20 11.82
N ALA A 197 -8.57 12.04 12.12
CA ALA A 197 -9.14 12.06 13.45
C ALA A 197 -9.83 10.69 13.67
N PRO A 198 -9.38 9.84 14.60
CA PRO A 198 -9.92 8.48 14.77
C PRO A 198 -11.46 8.46 14.90
N ASP A 199 -12.00 9.45 15.59
CA ASP A 199 -13.45 9.59 15.78
C ASP A 199 -14.20 9.90 14.47
N ALA A 200 -13.60 10.71 13.58
CA ALA A 200 -14.20 11.03 12.29
C ALA A 200 -14.22 9.78 11.37
N MET A 201 -13.15 9.00 11.35
CA MET A 201 -13.08 7.77 10.56
C MET A 201 -14.12 6.75 11.04
N SER A 202 -14.22 6.53 12.34
CA SER A 202 -15.23 5.65 12.92
C SER A 202 -16.67 6.14 12.65
N ALA A 203 -16.89 7.46 12.58
CA ALA A 203 -18.19 8.02 12.22
C ALA A 203 -18.53 7.72 10.74
N TRP A 204 -17.57 7.88 9.83
CA TRP A 204 -17.75 7.53 8.42
C TRP A 204 -18.03 6.04 8.22
N GLU A 205 -17.30 5.17 8.92
CA GLU A 205 -17.51 3.72 8.85
C GLU A 205 -18.93 3.35 9.31
N ARG A 206 -19.39 3.88 10.44
CA ARG A 206 -20.76 3.64 10.93
C ARG A 206 -21.84 4.10 9.94
N LEU A 207 -21.67 5.28 9.32
CA LEU A 207 -22.60 5.79 8.31
C LEU A 207 -22.59 4.92 7.06
N HIS A 208 -21.43 4.46 6.63
CA HIS A 208 -21.27 3.56 5.50
C HIS A 208 -22.00 2.22 5.76
N VAL A 209 -21.79 1.61 6.92
CA VAL A 209 -22.49 0.38 7.32
C VAL A 209 -23.99 0.59 7.37
N ALA A 210 -24.47 1.71 7.93
CA ALA A 210 -25.90 2.04 7.98
C ALA A 210 -26.48 2.16 6.55
N MET A 211 -25.80 2.87 5.66
CA MET A 211 -26.20 2.99 4.25
C MET A 211 -26.30 1.62 3.56
N LEU A 212 -25.33 0.74 3.77
CA LEU A 212 -25.38 -0.61 3.18
C LEU A 212 -26.56 -1.41 3.71
N ARG A 213 -26.86 -1.33 5.01
CA ARG A 213 -28.03 -1.99 5.59
C ARG A 213 -29.34 -1.46 4.99
N GLU A 214 -29.49 -0.16 4.83
CA GLU A 214 -30.68 0.43 4.19
C GLU A 214 -30.85 0.00 2.73
N LEU A 215 -29.76 -0.08 1.98
CA LEU A 215 -29.82 -0.32 0.55
C LEU A 215 -29.82 -1.80 0.16
N LEU A 216 -29.31 -2.68 1.01
CA LEU A 216 -29.08 -4.09 0.66
C LEU A 216 -29.92 -5.06 1.48
N THR A 217 -30.48 -4.68 2.63
CA THR A 217 -31.39 -5.58 3.36
C THR A 217 -32.70 -5.77 2.58
N PRO A 218 -33.16 -7.02 2.37
CA PRO A 218 -34.38 -7.35 1.63
C PRO A 218 -35.64 -6.67 2.17
#